data_06367046a06b04877daf08fcfbd147d2
#
_entry.id   06367046a06b04877daf08fcfbd147d2
#
_cell.length_a   1.000
_cell.length_b   1.000
_cell.length_c   1.000
_cell.angle_alpha   90.00
_cell.angle_beta   90.00
_cell.angle_gamma   90.00
#
_symmetry.space_group_name_H-M   'P 1'
#
loop_
_entity.id
_entity.type
_entity.pdbx_description
1 polymer ?
#
loop_
_entity_poly.entity_id
_entity_poly.type
_entity_poly.pdbx_seq_one_letter_code
_entity_poly.pdbx_strand_id
1 'polypeptide(L)'
;MERKRFSVLFFIKRSKLLKNGEAPVRVRVTYDRLYVELQLKRSVKVPLWSQEKEKSTGKDRNSVELNHYIDALRVKFYQIYQDLELEGKIISARAIVNRYQGKDETFKTLYNVFKEHNDNCRKLIGTDYADITVRRYDNCLKYLMELVKRDYKVDDMLLREVNGELVRKFDLYLKTEKHCAQNTVIRYMKCFKKVINLAIANEWLTKNPFSGIKFHEVEV
;
A
#
# COMPACT_ATOMS: atom_id res chain seq x y z
N MET A 1 1.60 -10.29 -24.17
CA MET A 1 1.35 -9.48 -22.95
C MET A 1 0.56 -8.23 -23.35
N GLU A 2 -0.70 -8.10 -22.93
CA GLU A 2 -1.46 -6.87 -23.16
C GLU A 2 -0.79 -5.70 -22.45
N ARG A 3 -0.47 -4.63 -23.19
CA ARG A 3 0.15 -3.42 -22.61
C ARG A 3 -0.88 -2.72 -21.72
N LYS A 4 -0.67 -2.73 -20.41
CA LYS A 4 -1.47 -1.96 -19.46
C LYS A 4 -1.40 -0.47 -19.81
N ARG A 5 -2.56 0.15 -20.03
CA ARG A 5 -2.64 1.54 -20.53
C ARG A 5 -2.84 2.51 -19.37
N PHE A 6 -1.95 3.49 -19.26
CA PHE A 6 -2.10 4.64 -18.36
C PHE A 6 -2.61 5.85 -19.14
N SER A 7 -3.57 6.61 -18.55
CA SER A 7 -4.03 7.89 -19.12
C SER A 7 -4.55 8.84 -18.05
N VAL A 8 -4.43 10.12 -18.34
CA VAL A 8 -4.91 11.23 -17.50
C VAL A 8 -5.82 12.11 -18.35
N LEU A 9 -7.08 12.25 -17.94
CA LEU A 9 -8.11 13.03 -18.63
C LEU A 9 -8.62 14.16 -17.74
N PHE A 10 -8.63 15.39 -18.25
CA PHE A 10 -9.25 16.53 -17.57
C PHE A 10 -10.63 16.81 -18.18
N PHE A 11 -11.60 17.11 -17.31
CA PHE A 11 -12.97 17.39 -17.74
C PHE A 11 -13.70 18.27 -16.71
N ILE A 12 -14.82 18.86 -17.12
CA ILE A 12 -15.70 19.63 -16.23
C ILE A 12 -16.99 18.86 -15.94
N LYS A 13 -17.52 19.04 -14.73
CA LYS A 13 -18.80 18.44 -14.36
C LYS A 13 -19.95 19.44 -14.57
N ARG A 14 -20.54 19.46 -15.75
CA ARG A 14 -21.61 20.38 -16.15
C ARG A 14 -22.89 20.22 -15.31
N SER A 15 -23.16 19.04 -14.75
CA SER A 15 -24.33 18.73 -13.94
C SER A 15 -24.25 19.26 -12.49
N LYS A 16 -23.12 19.81 -12.07
CA LYS A 16 -22.91 20.35 -10.71
C LYS A 16 -22.17 21.69 -10.80
N LEU A 17 -22.90 22.75 -11.15
CA LEU A 17 -22.34 24.09 -11.16
C LEU A 17 -22.12 24.60 -9.73
N LEU A 18 -21.12 25.43 -9.55
CA LEU A 18 -20.85 26.15 -8.32
C LEU A 18 -21.83 27.33 -8.18
N LYS A 19 -21.89 27.95 -6.99
CA LYS A 19 -22.76 29.09 -6.74
C LYS A 19 -22.50 30.29 -7.67
N ASN A 20 -21.28 30.39 -8.22
CA ASN A 20 -20.90 31.41 -9.21
C ASN A 20 -21.22 31.04 -10.68
N GLY A 21 -21.90 29.93 -10.92
CA GLY A 21 -22.26 29.46 -12.26
C GLY A 21 -21.12 28.75 -13.02
N GLU A 22 -19.95 28.59 -12.41
CA GLU A 22 -18.83 27.87 -13.02
C GLU A 22 -18.92 26.36 -12.79
N ALA A 23 -18.35 25.58 -13.71
CA ALA A 23 -18.24 24.14 -13.55
C ALA A 23 -16.91 23.77 -12.86
N PRO A 24 -16.93 22.86 -11.88
CA PRO A 24 -15.71 22.38 -11.25
C PRO A 24 -14.90 21.51 -12.25
N VAL A 25 -13.59 21.77 -12.29
CA VAL A 25 -12.63 20.97 -13.08
C VAL A 25 -12.28 19.71 -12.30
N ARG A 26 -12.24 18.59 -13.00
CA ARG A 26 -11.88 17.28 -12.46
C ARG A 26 -10.81 16.63 -13.30
N VAL A 27 -10.07 15.71 -12.71
CA VAL A 27 -9.13 14.83 -13.39
C VAL A 27 -9.55 13.38 -13.17
N ARG A 28 -9.48 12.58 -14.23
CA ARG A 28 -9.63 11.12 -14.20
C ARG A 28 -8.29 10.50 -14.51
N VAL A 29 -7.78 9.74 -13.57
CA VAL A 29 -6.57 8.93 -13.71
C VAL A 29 -7.01 7.49 -13.97
N THR A 30 -6.62 6.93 -15.11
CA THR A 30 -6.99 5.57 -15.53
C THR A 30 -5.73 4.72 -15.64
N TYR A 31 -5.80 3.50 -15.12
CA TYR A 31 -4.79 2.47 -15.30
C TYR A 31 -5.48 1.11 -15.47
N ASP A 32 -5.19 0.42 -16.57
CA ASP A 32 -5.72 -0.92 -16.89
C ASP A 32 -7.24 -1.00 -16.74
N ARG A 33 -7.99 -0.08 -17.43
CA ARG A 33 -9.46 0.04 -17.43
C ARG A 33 -10.09 0.52 -16.12
N LEU A 34 -9.35 0.52 -14.99
CA LEU A 34 -9.82 1.06 -13.72
C LEU A 34 -9.44 2.52 -13.59
N TYR A 35 -10.33 3.33 -13.03
CA TYR A 35 -10.07 4.76 -12.88
C TYR A 35 -10.42 5.29 -11.49
N VAL A 36 -9.80 6.42 -11.17
CA VAL A 36 -10.13 7.25 -10.00
C VAL A 36 -10.31 8.69 -10.47
N GLU A 37 -11.33 9.36 -9.97
CA GLU A 37 -11.59 10.77 -10.25
C GLU A 37 -11.28 11.63 -9.03
N LEU A 38 -10.63 12.78 -9.29
CA LEU A 38 -10.41 13.82 -8.29
C LEU A 38 -11.07 15.10 -8.73
N GLN A 39 -11.65 15.82 -7.77
CA GLN A 39 -12.06 17.19 -7.97
C GLN A 39 -10.84 18.09 -7.71
N LEU A 40 -10.49 18.90 -8.69
CA LEU A 40 -9.50 19.95 -8.54
C LEU A 40 -10.18 21.15 -7.87
N LYS A 41 -9.45 21.86 -6.99
CA LYS A 41 -9.97 23.10 -6.39
C LYS A 41 -9.90 24.25 -7.39
N ARG A 42 -10.43 24.01 -8.59
CA ARG A 42 -10.45 24.95 -9.74
C ARG A 42 -11.79 24.81 -10.45
N SER A 43 -12.23 25.89 -11.07
CA SER A 43 -13.47 25.96 -11.85
C SER A 43 -13.26 26.78 -13.11
N VAL A 44 -14.18 26.65 -14.05
CA VAL A 44 -14.17 27.40 -15.30
C VAL A 44 -15.58 27.64 -15.79
N LYS A 45 -15.82 28.75 -16.47
CA LYS A 45 -17.10 29.01 -17.16
C LYS A 45 -17.33 27.96 -18.25
N VAL A 46 -18.51 27.33 -18.26
CA VAL A 46 -18.83 26.22 -19.17
C VAL A 46 -18.55 26.56 -20.64
N PRO A 47 -18.90 27.76 -21.16
CA PRO A 47 -18.64 28.11 -22.57
C PRO A 47 -17.14 28.21 -22.92
N LEU A 48 -16.28 28.42 -21.92
CA LEU A 48 -14.83 28.54 -22.12
C LEU A 48 -14.10 27.19 -22.08
N TRP A 49 -14.77 26.08 -21.81
CA TRP A 49 -14.12 24.79 -21.75
C TRP A 49 -14.14 24.04 -23.07
N SER A 50 -12.95 23.68 -23.58
CA SER A 50 -12.79 22.75 -24.70
C SER A 50 -12.45 21.36 -24.16
N GLN A 51 -13.37 20.40 -24.35
CA GLN A 51 -13.11 19.02 -23.93
C GLN A 51 -12.09 18.32 -24.83
N GLU A 52 -12.02 18.70 -26.11
CA GLU A 52 -11.02 18.16 -27.04
C GLU A 52 -9.60 18.53 -26.62
N LYS A 53 -9.40 19.80 -26.21
CA LYS A 53 -8.08 20.29 -25.72
C LYS A 53 -7.88 20.02 -24.24
N GLU A 54 -8.93 19.63 -23.51
CA GLU A 54 -8.93 19.49 -22.05
C GLU A 54 -8.45 20.76 -21.34
N LYS A 55 -8.82 21.95 -21.85
CA LYS A 55 -8.34 23.26 -21.41
C LYS A 55 -9.42 24.33 -21.56
N SER A 56 -9.19 25.45 -20.88
CA SER A 56 -9.96 26.67 -21.12
C SER A 56 -9.50 27.35 -22.41
N THR A 57 -10.45 27.82 -23.20
CA THR A 57 -10.22 28.64 -24.43
C THR A 57 -10.16 30.15 -24.12
N GLY A 58 -10.46 30.56 -22.87
CA GLY A 58 -10.40 31.94 -22.43
C GLY A 58 -8.96 32.48 -22.48
N LYS A 59 -8.86 33.80 -22.73
CA LYS A 59 -7.57 34.53 -22.75
C LYS A 59 -7.35 35.34 -21.48
N ASP A 60 -8.31 35.29 -20.54
CA ASP A 60 -8.20 35.93 -19.25
C ASP A 60 -7.16 35.25 -18.36
N ARG A 61 -6.68 35.98 -17.35
CA ARG A 61 -5.65 35.50 -16.42
C ARG A 61 -6.03 34.15 -15.78
N ASN A 62 -7.30 34.00 -15.35
CA ASN A 62 -7.76 32.77 -14.69
C ASN A 62 -7.71 31.56 -15.63
N SER A 63 -8.09 31.75 -16.90
CA SER A 63 -8.01 30.71 -17.93
C SER A 63 -6.57 30.30 -18.21
N VAL A 64 -5.65 31.25 -18.28
CA VAL A 64 -4.21 30.99 -18.49
C VAL A 64 -3.64 30.24 -17.30
N GLU A 65 -3.88 30.70 -16.09
CA GLU A 65 -3.42 30.04 -14.84
C GLU A 65 -4.00 28.61 -14.72
N LEU A 66 -5.27 28.41 -15.07
CA LEU A 66 -5.89 27.09 -15.09
C LEU A 66 -5.20 26.14 -16.07
N ASN A 67 -4.90 26.62 -17.27
CA ASN A 67 -4.24 25.82 -18.30
C ASN A 67 -2.83 25.42 -17.88
N HIS A 68 -2.05 26.34 -17.32
CA HIS A 68 -0.74 26.02 -16.75
C HIS A 68 -0.82 25.00 -15.62
N TYR A 69 -1.81 25.13 -14.75
CA TYR A 69 -2.05 24.17 -13.67
C TYR A 69 -2.38 22.77 -14.20
N ILE A 70 -3.23 22.68 -15.23
CA ILE A 70 -3.58 21.40 -15.87
C ILE A 70 -2.33 20.75 -16.48
N ASP A 71 -1.49 21.52 -17.18
CA ASP A 71 -0.27 20.99 -17.79
C ASP A 71 0.72 20.48 -16.74
N ALA A 72 0.95 21.27 -15.69
CA ALA A 72 1.82 20.87 -14.58
C ALA A 72 1.31 19.62 -13.88
N LEU A 73 -0.01 19.52 -13.69
CA LEU A 73 -0.63 18.38 -13.04
C LEU A 73 -0.54 17.10 -13.90
N ARG A 74 -0.68 17.25 -15.23
CA ARG A 74 -0.49 16.15 -16.19
C ARG A 74 0.92 15.59 -16.10
N VAL A 75 1.93 16.46 -16.15
CA VAL A 75 3.34 16.07 -16.00
C VAL A 75 3.56 15.36 -14.66
N LYS A 76 2.99 15.89 -13.56
CA LYS A 76 3.12 15.28 -12.22
C LYS A 76 2.56 13.87 -12.16
N PHE A 77 1.39 13.60 -12.77
CA PHE A 77 0.82 12.24 -12.78
C PHE A 77 1.65 11.26 -13.61
N TYR A 78 2.19 11.70 -14.76
CA TYR A 78 3.10 10.87 -15.55
C TYR A 78 4.39 10.57 -14.81
N GLN A 79 4.97 11.56 -14.11
CA GLN A 79 6.15 11.35 -13.26
C GLN A 79 5.88 10.32 -12.17
N ILE A 80 4.75 10.46 -11.45
CA ILE A 80 4.36 9.49 -10.40
C ILE A 80 4.20 8.07 -10.98
N TYR A 81 3.63 7.94 -12.17
CA TYR A 81 3.52 6.65 -12.84
C TYR A 81 4.91 6.04 -13.13
N GLN A 82 5.83 6.84 -13.68
CA GLN A 82 7.21 6.40 -13.95
C GLN A 82 7.96 6.05 -12.66
N ASP A 83 7.83 6.85 -11.61
CA ASP A 83 8.47 6.59 -10.31
C ASP A 83 7.98 5.24 -9.73
N LEU A 84 6.68 4.96 -9.79
CA LEU A 84 6.11 3.68 -9.34
C LEU A 84 6.64 2.50 -10.16
N GLU A 85 6.81 2.68 -11.47
CA GLU A 85 7.36 1.67 -12.38
C GLU A 85 8.83 1.37 -12.08
N LEU A 86 9.65 2.42 -11.91
CA LEU A 86 11.07 2.31 -11.55
C LEU A 86 11.30 1.69 -10.15
N GLU A 87 10.41 1.99 -9.20
CA GLU A 87 10.46 1.41 -7.86
C GLU A 87 9.95 -0.03 -7.80
N GLY A 88 9.49 -0.60 -8.91
CA GLY A 88 8.91 -1.95 -8.96
C GLY A 88 7.63 -2.12 -8.13
N LYS A 89 6.93 -1.01 -7.81
CA LYS A 89 5.70 -1.02 -7.02
C LYS A 89 4.50 -1.42 -7.86
N ILE A 90 3.47 -1.94 -7.18
CA ILE A 90 2.20 -2.25 -7.84
C ILE A 90 1.54 -0.96 -8.33
N ILE A 91 1.37 -0.83 -9.64
CA ILE A 91 0.75 0.31 -10.26
C ILE A 91 -0.76 0.10 -10.33
N SER A 92 -1.52 1.09 -9.86
CA SER A 92 -2.97 1.19 -10.01
C SER A 92 -3.39 2.66 -10.06
N ALA A 93 -4.55 2.97 -10.61
CA ALA A 93 -5.09 4.33 -10.59
C ALA A 93 -5.16 4.90 -9.16
N ARG A 94 -5.50 4.06 -8.18
CA ARG A 94 -5.55 4.43 -6.77
C ARG A 94 -4.17 4.71 -6.20
N ALA A 95 -3.16 3.89 -6.50
CA ALA A 95 -1.78 4.10 -6.04
C ALA A 95 -1.20 5.43 -6.55
N ILE A 96 -1.43 5.74 -7.84
CA ILE A 96 -1.00 7.00 -8.45
C ILE A 96 -1.66 8.20 -7.75
N VAL A 97 -2.97 8.13 -7.53
CA VAL A 97 -3.73 9.20 -6.85
C VAL A 97 -3.31 9.35 -5.39
N ASN A 98 -3.11 8.25 -4.66
CA ASN A 98 -2.65 8.29 -3.27
C ASN A 98 -1.28 8.97 -3.18
N ARG A 99 -0.33 8.63 -4.06
CA ARG A 99 0.98 9.27 -4.11
C ARG A 99 0.87 10.78 -4.43
N TYR A 100 0.01 11.15 -5.35
CA TYR A 100 -0.25 12.57 -5.65
C TYR A 100 -0.80 13.33 -4.43
N GLN A 101 -1.65 12.69 -3.63
CA GLN A 101 -2.24 13.30 -2.43
C GLN A 101 -1.31 13.26 -1.20
N GLY A 102 -0.09 12.72 -1.33
CA GLY A 102 0.79 12.47 -0.18
C GLY A 102 0.26 11.39 0.78
N LYS A 103 -0.73 10.62 0.32
CA LYS A 103 -1.28 9.43 0.99
C LYS A 103 -0.66 8.19 0.39
N ASP A 104 0.62 8.29 0.02
CA ASP A 104 1.33 7.12 -0.48
C ASP A 104 1.24 6.07 0.63
N GLU A 105 0.38 5.08 0.43
CA GLU A 105 0.50 3.87 1.18
C GLU A 105 1.90 3.36 0.84
N THR A 106 2.85 3.63 1.71
CA THR A 106 4.03 2.80 1.81
C THR A 106 3.45 1.42 2.00
N PHE A 107 3.35 0.63 0.90
CA PHE A 107 2.83 -0.72 0.99
C PHE A 107 3.70 -1.42 2.03
N LYS A 108 3.16 -1.48 3.26
CA LYS A 108 3.85 -2.17 4.33
C LYS A 108 4.03 -3.62 3.87
N THR A 109 5.27 -4.05 3.78
CA THR A 109 5.60 -5.43 3.52
C THR A 109 5.76 -6.18 4.83
N LEU A 110 5.61 -7.48 4.79
CA LEU A 110 5.75 -8.33 5.96
C LEU A 110 7.14 -8.19 6.58
N TYR A 111 8.19 -8.18 5.74
CA TYR A 111 9.57 -7.98 6.17
C TYR A 111 9.76 -6.63 6.88
N ASN A 112 9.33 -5.53 6.24
CA ASN A 112 9.56 -4.19 6.78
C ASN A 112 8.87 -3.98 8.14
N VAL A 113 7.61 -4.44 8.27
CA VAL A 113 6.87 -4.32 9.53
C VAL A 113 7.51 -5.15 10.63
N PHE A 114 7.93 -6.38 10.30
CA PHE A 114 8.57 -7.27 11.27
C PHE A 114 9.94 -6.74 11.68
N LYS A 115 10.73 -6.26 10.71
CA LYS A 115 12.04 -5.68 10.97
C LYS A 115 11.95 -4.43 11.84
N GLU A 116 11.04 -3.50 11.51
CA GLU A 116 10.79 -2.29 12.31
C GLU A 116 10.42 -2.63 13.76
N HIS A 117 9.53 -3.63 13.95
CA HIS A 117 9.20 -4.15 15.28
C HIS A 117 10.45 -4.67 16.02
N ASN A 118 11.25 -5.52 15.37
CA ASN A 118 12.44 -6.11 15.99
C ASN A 118 13.47 -5.04 16.34
N ASP A 119 13.69 -4.05 15.46
CA ASP A 119 14.61 -2.94 15.70
C ASP A 119 14.17 -2.08 16.89
N ASN A 120 12.86 -1.88 17.06
CA ASN A 120 12.32 -1.18 18.23
C ASN A 120 12.47 -2.00 19.52
N CYS A 121 12.21 -3.31 19.49
CA CYS A 121 12.45 -4.20 20.63
C CYS A 121 13.94 -4.22 21.02
N ARG A 122 14.84 -4.15 20.05
CA ARG A 122 16.30 -4.13 20.28
C ARG A 122 16.76 -2.89 21.06
N LYS A 123 16.13 -1.74 20.79
CA LYS A 123 16.42 -0.48 21.54
C LYS A 123 16.00 -0.56 23.01
N LEU A 124 15.12 -1.49 23.35
CA LEU A 124 14.57 -1.67 24.70
C LEU A 124 15.16 -2.90 25.43
N ILE A 125 16.30 -3.44 24.93
CA ILE A 125 17.02 -4.50 25.63
C ILE A 125 17.54 -3.96 26.95
N GLY A 126 17.33 -4.71 28.03
CA GLY A 126 17.73 -4.34 29.39
C GLY A 126 16.66 -3.56 30.16
N THR A 127 15.60 -3.06 29.51
CA THR A 127 14.41 -2.47 30.15
C THR A 127 13.20 -3.38 29.98
N ASP A 128 12.64 -3.43 28.78
CA ASP A 128 11.38 -4.14 28.49
C ASP A 128 11.60 -5.53 27.87
N TYR A 129 12.77 -5.75 27.26
CA TYR A 129 13.08 -6.99 26.55
C TYR A 129 14.43 -7.58 27.00
N ALA A 130 14.44 -8.92 27.16
CA ALA A 130 15.67 -9.67 27.24
C ALA A 130 16.25 -9.91 25.83
N ASP A 131 17.57 -9.95 25.69
CA ASP A 131 18.28 -10.21 24.43
C ASP A 131 17.79 -11.50 23.74
N ILE A 132 17.58 -12.57 24.52
CA ILE A 132 17.06 -13.84 23.99
C ILE A 132 15.67 -13.70 23.35
N THR A 133 14.87 -12.75 23.81
CA THR A 133 13.55 -12.47 23.24
C THR A 133 13.69 -11.79 21.87
N VAL A 134 14.58 -10.83 21.74
CA VAL A 134 14.85 -10.15 20.46
C VAL A 134 15.44 -11.12 19.44
N ARG A 135 16.40 -11.95 19.83
CA ARG A 135 16.93 -13.02 18.95
C ARG A 135 15.84 -13.98 18.49
N ARG A 136 14.83 -14.26 19.31
CA ARG A 136 13.69 -15.09 18.91
C ARG A 136 12.83 -14.40 17.84
N TYR A 137 12.61 -13.11 17.94
CA TYR A 137 11.93 -12.33 16.90
C TYR A 137 12.73 -12.33 15.59
N ASP A 138 14.06 -12.17 15.65
CA ASP A 138 14.92 -12.20 14.45
C ASP A 138 14.88 -13.58 13.76
N ASN A 139 14.97 -14.65 14.53
CA ASN A 139 14.84 -16.01 13.99
C ASN A 139 13.44 -16.27 13.41
N CYS A 140 12.39 -15.74 14.04
CA CYS A 140 11.02 -15.85 13.52
C CYS A 140 10.91 -15.16 12.16
N LEU A 141 11.42 -13.93 12.02
CA LEU A 141 11.47 -13.21 10.74
C LEU A 141 12.25 -13.99 9.70
N LYS A 142 13.45 -14.46 10.05
CA LYS A 142 14.30 -15.24 9.15
C LYS A 142 13.56 -16.46 8.59
N TYR A 143 12.97 -17.29 9.45
CA TYR A 143 12.26 -18.51 9.02
C TYR A 143 11.00 -18.19 8.21
N LEU A 144 10.31 -17.10 8.54
CA LEU A 144 9.13 -16.66 7.80
C LEU A 144 9.51 -16.22 6.38
N MET A 145 10.63 -15.48 6.21
CA MET A 145 11.11 -15.07 4.88
C MET A 145 11.64 -16.25 4.06
N GLU A 146 12.28 -17.23 4.69
CA GLU A 146 12.68 -18.47 4.02
C GLU A 146 11.47 -19.22 3.47
N LEU A 147 10.38 -19.32 4.24
CA LEU A 147 9.11 -19.90 3.77
C LEU A 147 8.51 -19.11 2.62
N VAL A 148 8.44 -17.77 2.74
CA VAL A 148 7.90 -16.89 1.70
C VAL A 148 8.68 -17.07 0.39
N LYS A 149 10.00 -17.07 0.45
CA LYS A 149 10.85 -17.28 -0.72
C LYS A 149 10.65 -18.66 -1.34
N ARG A 150 10.52 -19.70 -0.53
CA ARG A 150 10.35 -21.08 -0.99
C ARG A 150 8.99 -21.30 -1.66
N ASP A 151 7.89 -20.90 -1.01
CA ASP A 151 6.54 -21.26 -1.42
C ASP A 151 5.90 -20.24 -2.37
N TYR A 152 6.22 -18.96 -2.19
CA TYR A 152 5.62 -17.88 -2.97
C TYR A 152 6.55 -17.33 -4.05
N LYS A 153 7.84 -17.75 -4.06
CA LYS A 153 8.88 -17.37 -5.06
C LYS A 153 9.11 -15.85 -5.12
N VAL A 154 8.95 -15.17 -3.99
CA VAL A 154 9.23 -13.75 -3.80
C VAL A 154 10.15 -13.54 -2.60
N ASP A 155 10.95 -12.48 -2.60
CA ASP A 155 11.85 -12.18 -1.48
C ASP A 155 11.12 -11.53 -0.29
N ASP A 156 9.96 -10.91 -0.53
CA ASP A 156 9.08 -10.32 0.47
C ASP A 156 7.65 -10.31 -0.06
N MET A 157 6.65 -10.12 0.81
CA MET A 157 5.25 -10.05 0.41
C MET A 157 4.56 -8.85 1.03
N LEU A 158 3.52 -8.36 0.35
CA LEU A 158 2.72 -7.27 0.90
C LEU A 158 1.99 -7.75 2.16
N LEU A 159 1.97 -6.90 3.17
CA LEU A 159 1.32 -7.23 4.44
C LEU A 159 -0.16 -7.62 4.25
N ARG A 160 -0.86 -6.99 3.32
CA ARG A 160 -2.27 -7.30 2.98
C ARG A 160 -2.49 -8.69 2.37
N GLU A 161 -1.43 -9.33 1.88
CA GLU A 161 -1.48 -10.70 1.32
C GLU A 161 -1.30 -11.76 2.39
N VAL A 162 -0.87 -11.36 3.59
CA VAL A 162 -0.76 -12.25 4.74
C VAL A 162 -2.15 -12.75 5.14
N ASN A 163 -2.34 -14.05 5.09
CA ASN A 163 -3.60 -14.72 5.33
C ASN A 163 -3.43 -15.97 6.22
N GLY A 164 -4.56 -16.62 6.56
CA GLY A 164 -4.53 -17.81 7.41
C GLY A 164 -3.82 -19.02 6.79
N GLU A 165 -3.67 -19.05 5.46
CA GLU A 165 -2.91 -20.10 4.78
C GLU A 165 -1.41 -19.98 5.09
N LEU A 166 -0.85 -18.76 4.99
CA LEU A 166 0.54 -18.50 5.36
C LEU A 166 0.80 -18.88 6.82
N VAL A 167 -0.12 -18.56 7.73
CA VAL A 167 0.01 -18.92 9.15
C VAL A 167 0.09 -20.44 9.34
N ARG A 168 -0.77 -21.21 8.68
CA ARG A 168 -0.75 -22.68 8.74
C ARG A 168 0.50 -23.26 8.08
N LYS A 169 0.93 -22.74 6.95
CA LYS A 169 2.16 -23.15 6.27
C LYS A 169 3.39 -22.87 7.14
N PHE A 170 3.40 -21.78 7.87
CA PHE A 170 4.50 -21.44 8.77
C PHE A 170 4.58 -22.41 9.96
N ASP A 171 3.44 -22.77 10.57
CA ASP A 171 3.39 -23.79 11.61
C ASP A 171 3.96 -25.14 11.11
N LEU A 172 3.50 -25.58 9.94
CA LEU A 172 3.99 -26.81 9.30
C LEU A 172 5.49 -26.75 9.01
N TYR A 173 5.95 -25.64 8.40
CA TYR A 173 7.34 -25.42 8.08
C TYR A 173 8.29 -25.50 9.28
N LEU A 174 7.88 -24.88 10.40
CA LEU A 174 8.66 -24.95 11.64
C LEU A 174 8.79 -26.38 12.17
N LYS A 175 7.77 -27.21 12.01
CA LYS A 175 7.75 -28.61 12.45
C LYS A 175 8.56 -29.52 11.54
N THR A 176 8.37 -29.41 10.23
CA THR A 176 8.90 -30.36 9.26
C THR A 176 10.30 -30.01 8.76
N GLU A 177 10.57 -28.72 8.48
CA GLU A 177 11.83 -28.28 7.89
C GLU A 177 12.82 -27.76 8.95
N LYS A 178 12.30 -27.09 9.98
CA LYS A 178 13.15 -26.58 11.09
C LYS A 178 13.23 -27.54 12.27
N HIS A 179 12.47 -28.64 12.22
CA HIS A 179 12.45 -29.69 13.26
C HIS A 179 12.27 -29.12 14.67
N CYS A 180 11.48 -28.05 14.78
CA CYS A 180 11.21 -27.38 16.06
C CYS A 180 10.26 -28.24 16.93
N ALA A 181 10.59 -28.41 18.19
CA ALA A 181 9.65 -28.97 19.19
C ALA A 181 8.39 -28.09 19.31
N GLN A 182 7.26 -28.72 19.65
CA GLN A 182 5.94 -28.06 19.69
C GLN A 182 5.95 -26.72 20.45
N ASN A 183 6.51 -26.68 21.65
CA ASN A 183 6.55 -25.44 22.45
C ASN A 183 7.43 -24.36 21.81
N THR A 184 8.46 -24.73 21.02
CA THR A 184 9.27 -23.79 20.25
C THR A 184 8.47 -23.22 19.07
N VAL A 185 7.71 -24.07 18.37
CA VAL A 185 6.78 -23.63 17.31
C VAL A 185 5.81 -22.60 17.86
N ILE A 186 5.17 -22.87 18.98
CA ILE A 186 4.22 -21.97 19.61
C ILE A 186 4.87 -20.62 19.97
N ARG A 187 6.09 -20.63 20.46
CA ARG A 187 6.84 -19.39 20.74
C ARG A 187 7.05 -18.56 19.48
N TYR A 188 7.41 -19.16 18.35
CA TYR A 188 7.53 -18.44 17.06
C TYR A 188 6.17 -17.96 16.55
N MET A 189 5.13 -18.77 16.68
CA MET A 189 3.77 -18.36 16.29
C MET A 189 3.26 -17.18 17.15
N LYS A 190 3.56 -17.16 18.46
CA LYS A 190 3.28 -16.00 19.34
C LYS A 190 4.05 -14.74 18.89
N CYS A 191 5.32 -14.88 18.46
CA CYS A 191 6.10 -13.76 17.91
C CYS A 191 5.43 -13.20 16.63
N PHE A 192 5.08 -14.07 15.68
CA PHE A 192 4.41 -13.67 14.45
C PHE A 192 3.07 -13.01 14.73
N LYS A 193 2.23 -13.61 15.59
CA LYS A 193 0.94 -13.06 16.00
C LYS A 193 1.05 -11.67 16.63
N LYS A 194 2.10 -11.41 17.42
CA LYS A 194 2.34 -10.09 18.03
C LYS A 194 2.56 -9.02 16.97
N VAL A 195 3.37 -9.29 15.94
CA VAL A 195 3.61 -8.36 14.83
C VAL A 195 2.35 -8.14 13.99
N ILE A 196 1.56 -9.18 13.74
CA ILE A 196 0.27 -9.07 13.05
C ILE A 196 -0.72 -8.23 13.87
N ASN A 197 -0.79 -8.41 15.18
CA ASN A 197 -1.66 -7.60 16.04
C ASN A 197 -1.23 -6.12 16.02
N LEU A 198 0.07 -5.82 15.98
CA LEU A 198 0.59 -4.46 15.79
C LEU A 198 0.13 -3.89 14.45
N ALA A 199 0.18 -4.68 13.38
CA ALA A 199 -0.28 -4.27 12.06
C ALA A 199 -1.79 -3.98 12.02
N ILE A 200 -2.60 -4.75 12.74
CA ILE A 200 -4.05 -4.53 12.87
C ILE A 200 -4.31 -3.26 13.69
N ALA A 201 -3.62 -3.08 14.82
CA ALA A 201 -3.77 -1.90 15.67
C ALA A 201 -3.40 -0.58 14.94
N ASN A 202 -2.49 -0.64 13.97
CA ASN A 202 -2.13 0.49 13.11
C ASN A 202 -2.97 0.57 11.81
N GLU A 203 -4.04 -0.21 11.69
CA GLU A 203 -4.93 -0.24 10.51
C GLU A 203 -4.23 -0.61 9.19
N TRP A 204 -3.02 -1.22 9.27
CA TRP A 204 -2.28 -1.70 8.09
C TRP A 204 -2.82 -3.03 7.57
N LEU A 205 -3.58 -3.74 8.41
CA LEU A 205 -4.21 -5.00 8.08
C LEU A 205 -5.66 -5.00 8.61
N THR A 206 -6.62 -5.25 7.75
CA THR A 206 -8.06 -5.19 8.09
C THR A 206 -8.61 -6.51 8.63
N LYS A 207 -8.00 -7.64 8.26
CA LYS A 207 -8.42 -8.98 8.67
C LYS A 207 -7.32 -9.65 9.47
N ASN A 208 -7.67 -10.33 10.56
CA ASN A 208 -6.71 -11.06 11.36
C ASN A 208 -6.45 -12.46 10.75
N PRO A 209 -5.24 -12.73 10.20
CA PRO A 209 -4.91 -14.03 9.61
C PRO A 209 -4.83 -15.16 10.65
N PHE A 210 -4.76 -14.84 11.94
CA PHE A 210 -4.81 -15.83 13.04
C PHE A 210 -6.24 -16.14 13.51
N SER A 211 -7.27 -15.55 12.88
CA SER A 211 -8.66 -15.82 13.26
C SER A 211 -8.98 -17.30 13.08
N GLY A 212 -9.55 -17.92 14.13
CA GLY A 212 -9.89 -19.34 14.13
C GLY A 212 -8.72 -20.32 14.28
N ILE A 213 -7.47 -19.85 14.40
CA ILE A 213 -6.30 -20.71 14.60
C ILE A 213 -5.99 -20.80 16.10
N LYS A 214 -6.06 -22.02 16.64
CA LYS A 214 -5.71 -22.31 18.03
C LYS A 214 -4.38 -23.06 18.09
N PHE A 215 -3.54 -22.71 19.05
CA PHE A 215 -2.27 -23.38 19.33
C PHE A 215 -2.39 -24.04 20.70
N HIS A 216 -2.02 -25.32 20.77
CA HIS A 216 -2.04 -26.08 22.01
C HIS A 216 -0.60 -26.27 22.51
N GLU A 217 -0.30 -25.76 23.69
CA GLU A 217 0.94 -26.06 24.40
C GLU A 217 0.92 -27.51 24.88
N VAL A 218 2.04 -28.18 24.80
CA VAL A 218 2.21 -29.51 25.39
C VAL A 218 2.81 -29.29 26.77
N GLU A 219 2.17 -29.82 27.79
CA GLU A 219 2.72 -29.86 29.14
C GLU A 219 3.99 -30.72 29.12
N VAL A 220 5.07 -30.21 29.72
CA VAL A 220 6.38 -30.85 29.81
C VAL A 220 6.55 -31.41 31.19
#